data_cf017b7acb072f351d8ad7f1be5fd00c
#
_entry.id   cf017b7acb072f351d8ad7f1be5fd00c
#
_cell.length_a   1.000
_cell.length_b   1.000
_cell.length_c   1.000
_cell.angle_alpha   90.00
_cell.angle_beta   90.00
_cell.angle_gamma   90.00
#
_symmetry.space_group_name_H-M   'P 1'
#
loop_
_entity.id
_entity.type
_entity.pdbx_description
1 polymer ?
#
loop_
_entity_poly.entity_id
_entity_poly.type
_entity_poly.pdbx_seq_one_letter_code
_entity_poly.pdbx_strand_id
1 'polypeptide(L)'
;MMIKFGYINILIATVVAFMFGSCEIETLDNGDLDGMWHLTKVDTLATSTTADMGSKRIYWSFQARLLELDDKSGAHQSILMRFEHNGATLRLYDPYIYDREDGDKALEDITLLNPYGIVAPDETYTIESLNGSKMVLLSGTYRMYFTKL
;
A
#
# COMPACT_ATOMS: atom_id res chain seq x y z
N MET A 1 44.60 -43.66 -12.95
CA MET A 1 44.66 -42.49 -12.07
C MET A 1 44.10 -41.21 -12.69
N MET A 2 44.05 -41.08 -14.00
CA MET A 2 43.47 -39.86 -14.65
C MET A 2 41.93 -39.75 -14.55
N ILE A 3 41.22 -40.85 -14.28
CA ILE A 3 39.75 -40.89 -14.21
C ILE A 3 39.20 -40.13 -12.99
N LYS A 4 39.97 -40.07 -11.89
CA LYS A 4 39.55 -39.44 -10.64
C LYS A 4 39.47 -37.92 -10.70
N PHE A 5 40.25 -37.26 -11.54
CA PHE A 5 40.22 -35.80 -11.71
C PHE A 5 39.00 -35.31 -12.51
N GLY A 6 38.50 -36.12 -13.45
CA GLY A 6 37.33 -35.79 -14.25
C GLY A 6 36.05 -35.73 -13.39
N TYR A 7 35.89 -36.63 -12.42
CA TYR A 7 34.72 -36.67 -11.55
C TYR A 7 34.69 -35.55 -10.54
N ILE A 8 35.86 -35.10 -10.07
CA ILE A 8 35.98 -33.99 -9.12
C ILE A 8 35.56 -32.69 -9.82
N ASN A 9 35.99 -32.46 -11.09
CA ASN A 9 35.60 -31.29 -11.83
C ASN A 9 34.10 -31.26 -12.17
N ILE A 10 33.51 -32.40 -12.49
CA ILE A 10 32.05 -32.52 -12.71
C ILE A 10 31.28 -32.26 -11.43
N LEU A 11 31.75 -32.78 -10.29
CA LEU A 11 31.10 -32.55 -8.97
C LEU A 11 31.16 -31.08 -8.57
N ILE A 12 32.27 -30.40 -8.76
CA ILE A 12 32.43 -28.97 -8.49
C ILE A 12 31.54 -28.15 -9.42
N ALA A 13 31.46 -28.48 -10.72
CA ALA A 13 30.58 -27.80 -11.67
C ALA A 13 29.10 -27.97 -11.28
N THR A 14 28.70 -29.14 -10.80
CA THR A 14 27.33 -29.41 -10.37
C THR A 14 26.97 -28.64 -9.09
N VAL A 15 27.88 -28.55 -8.13
CA VAL A 15 27.68 -27.79 -6.87
C VAL A 15 27.59 -26.30 -7.16
N VAL A 16 28.42 -25.78 -8.06
CA VAL A 16 28.35 -24.35 -8.46
C VAL A 16 27.05 -24.02 -9.21
N ALA A 17 26.52 -24.96 -10.01
CA ALA A 17 25.24 -24.77 -10.69
C ALA A 17 24.04 -24.69 -9.72
N PHE A 18 24.10 -25.36 -8.55
CA PHE A 18 23.07 -25.26 -7.52
C PHE A 18 23.14 -23.96 -6.69
N MET A 19 24.27 -23.25 -6.69
CA MET A 19 24.41 -21.99 -5.97
C MET A 19 23.79 -20.78 -6.72
N PHE A 20 23.44 -20.94 -7.98
CA PHE A 20 22.71 -19.95 -8.77
C PHE A 20 21.20 -20.22 -8.80
N GLY A 21 20.68 -21.06 -7.91
CA GLY A 21 19.26 -21.12 -7.63
C GLY A 21 18.82 -19.75 -7.14
N SER A 22 18.34 -18.91 -8.06
CA SER A 22 17.85 -17.58 -7.79
C SER A 22 16.77 -17.65 -6.73
N CYS A 23 17.00 -17.06 -5.57
CA CYS A 23 15.89 -16.47 -4.85
C CYS A 23 15.32 -15.40 -5.77
N GLU A 24 14.26 -15.71 -6.52
CA GLU A 24 13.42 -14.69 -7.10
C GLU A 24 12.83 -13.94 -5.90
N ILE A 25 13.43 -12.79 -5.60
CA ILE A 25 12.79 -11.82 -4.74
C ILE A 25 11.61 -11.32 -5.58
N GLU A 26 10.43 -11.84 -5.31
CA GLU A 26 9.20 -11.25 -5.84
C GLU A 26 9.13 -9.81 -5.31
N THR A 27 9.62 -8.88 -6.08
CA THR A 27 9.38 -7.46 -5.84
C THR A 27 7.93 -7.19 -6.25
N LEU A 28 7.05 -7.06 -5.24
CA LEU A 28 5.70 -6.60 -5.47
C LEU A 28 5.77 -5.13 -5.87
N ASP A 29 5.60 -4.89 -7.16
CA ASP A 29 5.59 -3.56 -7.77
C ASP A 29 4.15 -3.19 -8.11
N ASN A 30 3.64 -2.10 -7.49
CA ASN A 30 2.32 -1.57 -7.75
C ASN A 30 2.35 -0.38 -8.72
N GLY A 31 3.48 -0.19 -9.41
CA GLY A 31 3.66 0.90 -10.38
C GLY A 31 3.57 2.28 -9.72
N ASP A 32 2.85 3.19 -10.35
CA ASP A 32 2.69 4.57 -9.86
C ASP A 32 1.96 4.66 -8.52
N LEU A 33 1.24 3.60 -8.10
CA LEU A 33 0.54 3.58 -6.81
C LEU A 33 1.51 3.55 -5.62
N ASP A 34 2.66 2.88 -5.76
CA ASP A 34 3.64 2.79 -4.68
C ASP A 34 4.14 4.17 -4.24
N GLY A 35 4.32 4.33 -2.94
CA GLY A 35 4.86 5.53 -2.34
C GLY A 35 3.92 6.17 -1.31
N MET A 36 4.31 7.35 -0.87
CA MET A 36 3.59 8.13 0.12
C MET A 36 2.78 9.24 -0.54
N TRP A 37 1.48 9.24 -0.27
CA TRP A 37 0.51 10.15 -0.84
C TRP A 37 -0.09 11.06 0.22
N HIS A 38 0.02 12.38 0.02
CA HIS A 38 -0.63 13.37 0.86
C HIS A 38 -2.06 13.62 0.39
N LEU A 39 -3.04 13.41 1.28
CA LEU A 39 -4.43 13.75 1.02
C LEU A 39 -4.60 15.28 1.08
N THR A 40 -4.88 15.92 -0.06
CA THR A 40 -4.90 17.37 -0.18
C THR A 40 -6.29 17.98 -0.24
N LYS A 41 -7.28 17.22 -0.73
CA LYS A 41 -8.67 17.70 -0.90
C LYS A 41 -9.65 16.54 -0.86
N VAL A 42 -10.83 16.75 -0.27
CA VAL A 42 -11.93 15.80 -0.26
C VAL A 42 -13.22 16.52 -0.68
N ASP A 43 -13.85 16.03 -1.75
CA ASP A 43 -15.20 16.43 -2.15
C ASP A 43 -16.19 15.41 -1.60
N THR A 44 -17.20 15.89 -0.85
CA THR A 44 -18.32 15.07 -0.39
C THR A 44 -19.42 15.12 -1.44
N LEU A 45 -19.74 13.96 -2.05
CA LEU A 45 -20.63 13.90 -3.21
C LEU A 45 -22.09 14.26 -2.87
N ALA A 46 -22.60 13.79 -1.72
CA ALA A 46 -23.99 14.02 -1.34
C ALA A 46 -24.33 15.51 -1.11
N THR A 47 -23.37 16.31 -0.66
CA THR A 47 -23.57 17.72 -0.29
C THR A 47 -22.89 18.69 -1.25
N SER A 48 -22.12 18.18 -2.22
CA SER A 48 -21.27 18.98 -3.14
C SER A 48 -20.35 19.96 -2.40
N THR A 49 -19.90 19.55 -1.20
CA THR A 49 -18.98 20.34 -0.37
C THR A 49 -17.55 19.87 -0.55
N THR A 50 -16.60 20.80 -0.43
CA THR A 50 -15.17 20.54 -0.56
C THR A 50 -14.47 20.88 0.74
N ALA A 51 -13.65 19.95 1.26
CA ALA A 51 -12.73 20.19 2.37
C ALA A 51 -11.30 20.31 1.85
N ASP A 52 -10.64 21.42 2.18
CA ASP A 52 -9.20 21.59 1.97
C ASP A 52 -8.44 20.82 3.06
N MET A 53 -7.66 19.83 2.65
CA MET A 53 -6.86 18.99 3.52
C MET A 53 -5.36 19.34 3.46
N GLY A 54 -4.99 20.35 2.70
CA GLY A 54 -3.59 20.69 2.44
C GLY A 54 -2.79 21.06 3.67
N SER A 55 -3.42 21.64 4.71
CA SER A 55 -2.77 21.95 5.99
C SER A 55 -2.75 20.76 6.97
N LYS A 56 -3.51 19.72 6.70
CA LYS A 56 -3.52 18.49 7.48
C LYS A 56 -2.42 17.55 7.01
N ARG A 57 -1.92 16.73 7.92
CA ARG A 57 -0.81 15.83 7.64
C ARG A 57 -1.27 14.39 7.54
N ILE A 58 -2.27 14.17 6.69
CA ILE A 58 -2.88 12.86 6.42
C ILE A 58 -2.22 12.23 5.21
N TYR A 59 -1.66 11.05 5.40
CA TYR A 59 -0.91 10.31 4.38
C TYR A 59 -1.40 8.89 4.20
N TRP A 60 -1.40 8.44 2.95
CA TRP A 60 -1.61 7.06 2.55
C TRP A 60 -0.30 6.56 1.93
N SER A 61 0.27 5.51 2.47
CA SER A 61 1.53 4.94 1.98
C SER A 61 1.29 3.52 1.48
N PHE A 62 1.49 3.31 0.19
CA PHE A 62 1.37 1.99 -0.45
C PHE A 62 2.75 1.37 -0.60
N GLN A 63 2.89 0.14 -0.10
CA GLN A 63 4.11 -0.65 -0.26
C GLN A 63 3.77 -2.14 -0.24
N ALA A 64 4.26 -2.89 -1.22
CA ALA A 64 3.97 -4.30 -1.38
C ALA A 64 2.45 -4.56 -1.44
N ARG A 65 1.86 -5.14 -0.41
CA ARG A 65 0.40 -5.42 -0.32
C ARG A 65 -0.28 -4.67 0.83
N LEU A 66 0.41 -3.72 1.42
CA LEU A 66 -0.07 -2.97 2.56
C LEU A 66 -0.24 -1.48 2.24
N LEU A 67 -1.31 -0.92 2.78
CA LEU A 67 -1.55 0.51 2.88
C LEU A 67 -1.41 0.91 4.35
N GLU A 68 -0.54 1.87 4.62
CA GLU A 68 -0.46 2.55 5.91
C GLU A 68 -1.19 3.88 5.84
N LEU A 69 -2.15 4.08 6.73
CA LEU A 69 -2.84 5.35 6.96
C LEU A 69 -2.19 6.01 8.17
N ASP A 70 -1.68 7.22 7.98
CA ASP A 70 -0.93 7.90 9.03
C ASP A 70 -1.28 9.39 9.09
N ASP A 71 -1.47 9.87 10.32
CA ASP A 71 -1.54 11.29 10.63
C ASP A 71 -0.23 11.73 11.27
N LYS A 72 0.59 12.44 10.52
CA LYS A 72 1.91 12.91 10.98
C LYS A 72 1.82 13.97 12.09
N SER A 73 0.65 14.52 12.36
CA SER A 73 0.42 15.38 13.53
C SER A 73 0.26 14.59 14.83
N GLY A 74 0.04 13.27 14.74
CA GLY A 74 -0.18 12.39 15.88
C GLY A 74 -1.58 12.47 16.48
N ALA A 75 -2.52 13.22 15.87
CA ALA A 75 -3.89 13.37 16.40
C ALA A 75 -4.76 12.12 16.22
N HIS A 76 -4.44 11.25 15.24
CA HIS A 76 -5.21 10.06 14.94
C HIS A 76 -4.34 8.81 14.92
N GLN A 77 -4.98 7.68 15.26
CA GLN A 77 -4.34 6.37 15.26
C GLN A 77 -3.91 5.96 13.84
N SER A 78 -2.68 5.46 13.69
CA SER A 78 -2.23 4.85 12.45
C SER A 78 -2.90 3.51 12.23
N ILE A 79 -3.28 3.24 10.97
CA ILE A 79 -4.04 2.05 10.59
C ILE A 79 -3.35 1.40 9.39
N LEU A 80 -3.27 0.07 9.42
CA LEU A 80 -2.85 -0.74 8.29
C LEU A 80 -4.06 -1.35 7.60
N MET A 81 -4.06 -1.36 6.28
CA MET A 81 -5.05 -2.07 5.47
C MET A 81 -4.35 -2.90 4.40
N ARG A 82 -5.04 -3.92 3.93
CA ARG A 82 -4.68 -4.62 2.69
C ARG A 82 -5.34 -3.92 1.52
N PHE A 83 -4.75 -4.08 0.34
CA PHE A 83 -5.34 -3.54 -0.88
C PHE A 83 -5.16 -4.49 -2.06
N GLU A 84 -6.06 -4.34 -3.03
CA GLU A 84 -5.99 -4.96 -4.35
C GLU A 84 -6.13 -3.85 -5.40
N HIS A 85 -5.17 -3.79 -6.33
CA HIS A 85 -5.16 -2.84 -7.43
C HIS A 85 -5.34 -3.59 -8.75
N ASN A 86 -6.47 -3.38 -9.41
CA ASN A 86 -6.80 -3.99 -10.70
C ASN A 86 -7.20 -2.90 -11.71
N GLY A 87 -6.26 -2.47 -12.55
CA GLY A 87 -6.53 -1.42 -13.55
C GLY A 87 -7.02 -0.13 -12.88
N ALA A 88 -8.27 0.26 -13.15
CA ALA A 88 -8.89 1.46 -12.60
C ALA A 88 -9.61 1.25 -11.27
N THR A 89 -9.47 0.10 -10.62
CA THR A 89 -10.09 -0.19 -9.33
C THR A 89 -9.05 -0.41 -8.24
N LEU A 90 -9.35 0.12 -7.06
CA LEU A 90 -8.58 -0.05 -5.83
C LEU A 90 -9.52 -0.47 -4.72
N ARG A 91 -9.36 -1.70 -4.21
CA ARG A 91 -10.09 -2.19 -3.05
C ARG A 91 -9.21 -2.12 -1.82
N LEU A 92 -9.74 -1.55 -0.73
CA LEU A 92 -9.13 -1.52 0.59
C LEU A 92 -9.94 -2.41 1.52
N TYR A 93 -9.26 -3.26 2.28
CA TYR A 93 -9.91 -4.21 3.18
C TYR A 93 -9.01 -4.61 4.35
N ASP A 94 -9.55 -5.37 5.32
CA ASP A 94 -8.85 -5.87 6.51
C ASP A 94 -8.10 -4.77 7.29
N PRO A 95 -8.78 -3.77 7.87
CA PRO A 95 -8.11 -2.74 8.66
C PRO A 95 -7.61 -3.29 10.00
N TYR A 96 -6.38 -2.88 10.36
CA TYR A 96 -5.71 -3.17 11.63
C TYR A 96 -5.20 -1.90 12.26
N ILE A 97 -5.26 -1.81 13.59
CA ILE A 97 -4.54 -0.79 14.35
C ILE A 97 -3.04 -1.11 14.27
N TYR A 98 -2.26 -0.14 13.83
CA TYR A 98 -0.81 -0.27 13.76
C TYR A 98 -0.21 -0.07 15.16
N ASP A 99 0.27 -1.15 15.76
CA ASP A 99 0.87 -1.16 17.09
C ASP A 99 2.14 -2.02 17.11
N ARG A 100 3.29 -1.37 17.17
CA ARG A 100 4.59 -2.04 17.20
C ARG A 100 4.94 -2.64 18.55
N GLU A 101 4.34 -2.16 19.63
CA GLU A 101 4.66 -2.59 20.99
C GLU A 101 3.85 -3.83 21.39
N ASP A 102 2.54 -3.81 21.14
CA ASP A 102 1.61 -4.86 21.56
C ASP A 102 1.11 -5.75 20.40
N GLY A 103 1.57 -5.48 19.16
CA GLY A 103 1.13 -6.18 17.95
C GLY A 103 -0.14 -5.57 17.33
N ASP A 104 -0.24 -5.73 16.01
CA ASP A 104 -1.37 -5.20 15.26
C ASP A 104 -2.65 -5.94 15.62
N LYS A 105 -3.73 -5.21 15.88
CA LYS A 105 -5.04 -5.74 16.24
C LYS A 105 -6.06 -5.38 15.16
N ALA A 106 -6.95 -6.30 14.83
CA ALA A 106 -8.06 -6.03 13.93
C ALA A 106 -8.86 -4.81 14.42
N LEU A 107 -9.20 -3.90 13.49
CA LEU A 107 -9.95 -2.70 13.81
C LEU A 107 -11.40 -3.06 14.14
N GLU A 108 -11.87 -2.70 15.33
CA GLU A 108 -13.25 -2.89 15.76
C GLU A 108 -14.09 -1.63 15.54
N ASP A 109 -13.51 -0.46 15.83
CA ASP A 109 -14.17 0.83 15.63
C ASP A 109 -13.84 1.41 14.26
N ILE A 110 -14.75 1.23 13.31
CA ILE A 110 -14.56 1.71 11.92
C ILE A 110 -14.53 3.23 11.80
N THR A 111 -15.02 3.97 12.81
CA THR A 111 -14.97 5.45 12.78
C THR A 111 -13.53 5.99 12.83
N LEU A 112 -12.57 5.18 13.29
CA LEU A 112 -11.14 5.51 13.25
C LEU A 112 -10.60 5.65 11.83
N LEU A 113 -11.30 5.16 10.81
CA LEU A 113 -10.96 5.34 9.40
C LEU A 113 -11.40 6.72 8.85
N ASN A 114 -12.36 7.38 9.50
CA ASN A 114 -12.96 8.62 8.99
C ASN A 114 -11.95 9.75 8.75
N PRO A 115 -10.94 9.99 9.62
CA PRO A 115 -9.93 11.02 9.36
C PRO A 115 -9.14 10.84 8.07
N TYR A 116 -9.08 9.59 7.59
CA TYR A 116 -8.39 9.22 6.35
C TYR A 116 -9.27 9.24 5.12
N GLY A 117 -10.56 9.60 5.26
CA GLY A 117 -11.53 9.62 4.17
C GLY A 117 -12.14 8.27 3.82
N ILE A 118 -12.04 7.30 4.71
CA ILE A 118 -12.56 5.93 4.54
C ILE A 118 -13.75 5.75 5.48
N VAL A 119 -14.88 5.26 4.95
CA VAL A 119 -16.14 5.12 5.71
C VAL A 119 -16.58 3.67 5.93
N ALA A 120 -15.87 2.72 5.35
CA ALA A 120 -16.18 1.29 5.47
C ALA A 120 -14.90 0.45 5.61
N PRO A 121 -14.95 -0.70 6.30
CA PRO A 121 -13.79 -1.57 6.49
C PRO A 121 -13.39 -2.34 5.22
N ASP A 122 -14.28 -2.41 4.24
CA ASP A 122 -14.05 -2.97 2.91
C ASP A 122 -14.71 -2.03 1.89
N GLU A 123 -13.89 -1.32 1.15
CA GLU A 123 -14.36 -0.28 0.23
C GLU A 123 -13.57 -0.33 -1.08
N THR A 124 -14.30 -0.19 -2.19
CA THR A 124 -13.71 -0.16 -3.53
C THR A 124 -13.80 1.25 -4.10
N TYR A 125 -12.68 1.73 -4.60
CA TYR A 125 -12.53 3.03 -5.25
C TYR A 125 -12.34 2.85 -6.75
N THR A 126 -12.87 3.81 -7.53
CA THR A 126 -12.45 4.02 -8.91
C THR A 126 -11.23 4.95 -8.92
N ILE A 127 -10.18 4.55 -9.59
CA ILE A 127 -9.01 5.41 -9.84
C ILE A 127 -9.33 6.27 -11.05
N GLU A 128 -9.69 7.52 -10.83
CA GLU A 128 -9.98 8.47 -11.92
C GLU A 128 -8.71 9.03 -12.56
N SER A 129 -7.64 9.13 -11.78
CA SER A 129 -6.33 9.58 -12.23
C SER A 129 -5.23 8.97 -11.36
N LEU A 130 -4.16 8.52 -11.99
CA LEU A 130 -2.96 8.04 -11.32
C LEU A 130 -1.75 8.24 -12.20
N ASN A 131 -0.78 9.00 -11.71
CA ASN A 131 0.54 9.16 -12.32
C ASN A 131 1.61 9.26 -11.22
N GLY A 132 2.84 9.57 -11.58
CA GLY A 132 3.95 9.65 -10.63
C GLY A 132 3.84 10.75 -9.58
N SER A 133 2.87 11.67 -9.66
CA SER A 133 2.74 12.81 -8.74
C SER A 133 1.33 13.10 -8.26
N LYS A 134 0.29 12.65 -8.95
CA LYS A 134 -1.12 12.93 -8.66
C LYS A 134 -1.96 11.67 -8.69
N MET A 135 -2.94 11.59 -7.77
CA MET A 135 -3.93 10.53 -7.73
C MET A 135 -5.30 11.11 -7.36
N VAL A 136 -6.35 10.64 -8.05
CA VAL A 136 -7.74 10.95 -7.72
C VAL A 136 -8.50 9.65 -7.57
N LEU A 137 -9.11 9.46 -6.40
CA LEU A 137 -9.92 8.30 -6.06
C LEU A 137 -11.39 8.71 -5.89
N LEU A 138 -12.29 7.91 -6.45
CA LEU A 138 -13.73 8.10 -6.33
C LEU A 138 -14.35 6.90 -5.61
N SER A 139 -15.06 7.15 -4.52
CA SER A 139 -15.95 6.19 -3.86
C SER A 139 -17.41 6.62 -4.02
N GLY A 140 -18.34 5.87 -3.41
CA GLY A 140 -19.75 6.30 -3.33
C GLY A 140 -19.97 7.55 -2.48
N THR A 141 -19.01 7.90 -1.62
CA THR A 141 -19.12 9.00 -0.64
C THR A 141 -18.27 10.20 -1.01
N TYR A 142 -17.02 9.96 -1.42
CA TYR A 142 -16.01 10.99 -1.63
C TYR A 142 -15.32 10.89 -2.97
N ARG A 143 -14.87 12.05 -3.48
CA ARG A 143 -13.77 12.15 -4.43
C ARG A 143 -12.58 12.73 -3.67
N MET A 144 -11.48 12.00 -3.67
CA MET A 144 -10.28 12.35 -2.90
C MET A 144 -9.10 12.63 -3.81
N TYR A 145 -8.35 13.67 -3.48
CA TYR A 145 -7.22 14.14 -4.26
C TYR A 145 -5.94 14.03 -3.46
N PHE A 146 -4.93 13.43 -4.09
CA PHE A 146 -3.64 13.17 -3.47
C PHE A 146 -2.49 13.72 -4.29
N THR A 147 -1.44 14.10 -3.60
CA THR A 147 -0.15 14.46 -4.20
C THR A 147 0.93 13.55 -3.62
N LYS A 148 1.76 12.96 -4.48
CA LYS A 148 2.87 12.11 -4.05
C LYS A 148 4.00 12.98 -3.48
N LEU A 149 4.63 12.51 -2.39
CA LEU A 149 5.83 13.08 -1.80
C LEU A 149 7.11 12.57 -2.50
#